data_dd56fa1296fe9ef8983d6f38ce295b80
#
_entry.id   dd56fa1296fe9ef8983d6f38ce295b80
#
_cell.length_a   1.000
_cell.length_b   1.000
_cell.length_c   1.000
_cell.angle_alpha   90.00
_cell.angle_beta   90.00
_cell.angle_gamma   90.00
#
_symmetry.space_group_name_H-M   'P 1'
#
loop_
_entity.id
_entity.type
_entity.pdbx_description
1 polymer ?
#
loop_
_entity_poly.entity_id
_entity_poly.type
_entity_poly.pdbx_seq_one_letter_code
_entity_poly.pdbx_strand_id
1 'polypeptide(L)'
;MMRDGLPSTGLSREQLRAQMEDAAQHDVACRERLAAGHVYDAGDDVLEVAKEAYLRFFSTNALHAGSFPSVARFEAEIVDRTAHLLHGPDAVGSVTSGGSESILLAVKSARDRARYRHPSITQPEMVLPASAHPAHWKAAHYFGLKPVKTPLTTDHELDLDAYLGAVTDNTVLMVGSAPSLTVGMVDPIPDMAIVAAQRDINFHVDACVGGYFLPFAEQLGEVFPAYDFRVPGVTTISADLHKFGYTARGASMLLSRDPEIFQHQLFRFGGPERSDDWYMTPGMAGTRPGAAVAAAWAVMSYLGHDGYLRVVRESLEHIRRFQAGIDAIDGLHVMGQPAMTLFAYTSDSLDLFAVADGMEERGWLVARDTWPTANIRFMQSLGHAPYFTPYLDDLADVAELVRAGKPVSAGGWASLQLSRGAAAATGQARRR
;
A
#
# COMPACT_ATOMS: atom_id res chain seq x y z
N MET A 1 32.66 0.60 -13.34
CA MET A 1 31.95 1.70 -12.68
C MET A 1 32.55 3.01 -13.17
N MET A 2 31.87 3.70 -14.07
CA MET A 2 32.36 4.99 -14.58
C MET A 2 32.23 6.04 -13.47
N ARG A 3 33.36 6.66 -13.13
CA ARG A 3 33.43 7.79 -12.19
C ARG A 3 33.49 9.15 -12.90
N ASP A 4 33.12 9.20 -14.17
CA ASP A 4 33.43 10.31 -15.06
C ASP A 4 32.28 11.29 -15.28
N GLY A 5 31.39 11.47 -14.30
CA GLY A 5 30.31 12.45 -14.36
C GLY A 5 29.40 12.30 -15.60
N LEU A 6 28.94 13.40 -16.16
CA LEU A 6 28.21 13.39 -17.43
C LEU A 6 29.18 13.10 -18.59
N PRO A 7 28.77 12.23 -19.56
CA PRO A 7 29.58 11.98 -20.74
C PRO A 7 29.79 13.29 -21.54
N SER A 8 30.96 13.45 -22.10
CA SER A 8 31.31 14.64 -22.89
C SER A 8 30.49 14.78 -24.17
N THR A 9 29.95 13.68 -24.67
CA THR A 9 29.08 13.63 -25.83
C THR A 9 27.84 12.79 -25.48
N GLY A 10 26.64 13.29 -25.81
CA GLY A 10 25.37 12.57 -25.60
C GLY A 10 25.29 11.33 -26.47
N LEU A 11 24.49 10.36 -26.02
CA LEU A 11 24.17 9.15 -26.77
C LEU A 11 23.15 9.44 -27.87
N SER A 12 23.23 8.68 -28.98
CA SER A 12 22.12 8.61 -29.93
C SER A 12 20.89 7.94 -29.29
N ARG A 13 19.70 8.19 -29.86
CA ARG A 13 18.46 7.53 -29.39
C ARG A 13 18.55 6.00 -29.46
N GLU A 14 19.23 5.50 -30.47
CA GLU A 14 19.44 4.04 -30.68
C GLU A 14 20.37 3.47 -29.60
N GLN A 15 21.50 4.12 -29.35
CA GLN A 15 22.40 3.74 -28.25
C GLN A 15 21.72 3.80 -26.89
N LEU A 16 20.89 4.82 -26.65
CA LEU A 16 20.13 4.95 -25.42
C LEU A 16 19.12 3.82 -25.24
N ARG A 17 18.38 3.45 -26.31
CA ARG A 17 17.44 2.33 -26.26
C ARG A 17 18.17 1.02 -25.95
N ALA A 18 19.26 0.73 -26.66
CA ALA A 18 20.05 -0.46 -26.41
C ALA A 18 20.57 -0.55 -24.97
N GLN A 19 21.00 0.58 -24.40
CA GLN A 19 21.44 0.61 -22.99
C GLN A 19 20.27 0.42 -22.00
N MET A 20 19.09 0.96 -22.29
CA MET A 20 17.89 0.72 -21.46
C MET A 20 17.45 -0.76 -21.54
N GLU A 21 17.47 -1.36 -22.72
CA GLU A 21 17.16 -2.77 -22.92
C GLU A 21 18.17 -3.68 -22.21
N ASP A 22 19.47 -3.39 -22.34
CA ASP A 22 20.52 -4.11 -21.62
C ASP A 22 20.36 -3.99 -20.10
N ALA A 23 20.08 -2.80 -19.58
CA ALA A 23 19.85 -2.59 -18.16
C ALA A 23 18.64 -3.36 -17.65
N ALA A 24 17.57 -3.43 -18.44
CA ALA A 24 16.32 -4.10 -18.07
C ALA A 24 16.40 -5.65 -18.14
N GLN A 25 17.43 -6.24 -18.77
CA GLN A 25 17.58 -7.69 -18.89
C GLN A 25 17.64 -8.44 -17.55
N HIS A 26 18.02 -7.73 -16.48
CA HIS A 26 18.12 -8.28 -15.14
C HIS A 26 16.89 -7.96 -14.27
N ASP A 27 15.90 -7.26 -14.82
CA ASP A 27 14.66 -7.00 -14.11
C ASP A 27 13.86 -8.31 -13.98
N VAL A 28 13.25 -8.48 -12.82
CA VAL A 28 12.49 -9.69 -12.54
C VAL A 28 11.12 -9.60 -13.21
N ALA A 29 10.70 -10.69 -13.86
CA ALA A 29 9.34 -10.87 -14.38
C ALA A 29 8.35 -11.03 -13.20
N CYS A 30 8.01 -9.92 -12.54
CA CYS A 30 7.29 -9.91 -11.26
C CYS A 30 5.91 -10.58 -11.34
N ARG A 31 5.20 -10.45 -12.47
CA ARG A 31 3.90 -11.11 -12.69
C ARG A 31 4.08 -12.63 -12.74
N GLU A 32 5.01 -13.09 -13.57
CA GLU A 32 5.24 -14.52 -13.84
C GLU A 32 5.80 -15.26 -12.61
N ARG A 33 6.53 -14.54 -11.75
CA ARG A 33 7.14 -15.09 -10.53
C ARG A 33 6.35 -14.86 -9.27
N LEU A 34 5.12 -14.37 -9.38
CA LEU A 34 4.20 -14.06 -8.28
C LEU A 34 4.80 -13.14 -7.20
N ALA A 35 5.58 -12.15 -7.60
CA ALA A 35 6.19 -11.19 -6.68
C ALA A 35 5.11 -10.41 -5.90
N ALA A 36 5.05 -10.62 -4.58
CA ALA A 36 4.00 -10.06 -3.73
C ALA A 36 4.02 -8.52 -3.72
N GLY A 37 2.97 -7.89 -4.24
CA GLY A 37 2.80 -6.43 -4.21
C GLY A 37 3.75 -5.63 -5.10
N HIS A 38 4.51 -6.27 -6.00
CA HIS A 38 5.42 -5.57 -6.90
C HIS A 38 4.70 -5.02 -8.14
N VAL A 39 3.70 -5.72 -8.66
CA VAL A 39 2.91 -5.33 -9.83
C VAL A 39 1.43 -5.49 -9.53
N TYR A 40 0.62 -4.57 -10.05
CA TYR A 40 -0.84 -4.63 -9.99
C TYR A 40 -1.37 -4.54 -11.41
N ASP A 41 -2.13 -5.53 -11.83
CA ASP A 41 -2.52 -5.73 -13.21
C ASP A 41 -3.99 -6.17 -13.30
N ALA A 42 -4.75 -5.46 -14.11
CA ALA A 42 -6.16 -5.74 -14.38
C ALA A 42 -6.42 -6.13 -15.85
N GLY A 43 -5.35 -6.29 -16.63
CA GLY A 43 -5.37 -6.60 -18.06
C GLY A 43 -4.53 -5.64 -18.90
N ASP A 44 -4.07 -6.11 -20.05
CA ASP A 44 -3.19 -5.34 -20.95
C ASP A 44 -3.89 -4.09 -21.50
N ASP A 45 -5.19 -4.14 -21.71
CA ASP A 45 -6.02 -3.02 -22.15
C ASP A 45 -6.02 -1.87 -21.11
N VAL A 46 -6.12 -2.19 -19.82
CA VAL A 46 -6.05 -1.22 -18.72
C VAL A 46 -4.65 -0.61 -18.65
N LEU A 47 -3.61 -1.43 -18.84
CA LEU A 47 -2.22 -0.97 -18.84
C LEU A 47 -1.96 0.01 -19.99
N GLU A 48 -2.47 -0.27 -21.20
CA GLU A 48 -2.30 0.62 -22.35
C GLU A 48 -3.02 1.96 -22.14
N VAL A 49 -4.23 1.97 -21.59
CA VAL A 49 -4.94 3.21 -21.22
C VAL A 49 -4.13 4.05 -20.23
N ALA A 50 -3.53 3.40 -19.21
CA ALA A 50 -2.68 4.10 -18.24
C ALA A 50 -1.44 4.71 -18.91
N LYS A 51 -0.76 3.97 -19.79
CA LYS A 51 0.43 4.43 -20.54
C LYS A 51 0.09 5.60 -21.46
N GLU A 52 -0.99 5.51 -22.24
CA GLU A 52 -1.42 6.57 -23.15
C GLU A 52 -1.69 7.88 -22.41
N ALA A 53 -2.46 7.83 -21.33
CA ALA A 53 -2.75 9.00 -20.52
C ALA A 53 -1.48 9.57 -19.87
N TYR A 54 -0.61 8.70 -19.33
CA TYR A 54 0.64 9.12 -18.72
C TYR A 54 1.55 9.87 -19.72
N LEU A 55 1.74 9.32 -20.91
CA LEU A 55 2.56 9.94 -21.96
C LEU A 55 1.97 11.26 -22.45
N ARG A 56 0.64 11.34 -22.63
CA ARG A 56 -0.05 12.55 -23.07
C ARG A 56 0.14 13.72 -22.10
N PHE A 57 0.19 13.45 -20.79
CA PHE A 57 0.31 14.47 -19.75
C PHE A 57 1.71 14.51 -19.11
N PHE A 58 2.72 13.94 -19.75
CA PHE A 58 4.07 13.79 -19.24
C PHE A 58 4.70 15.10 -18.73
N SER A 59 4.48 16.21 -19.43
CA SER A 59 5.08 17.52 -19.14
C SER A 59 4.22 18.40 -18.22
N THR A 60 3.13 17.88 -17.64
CA THR A 60 2.21 18.67 -16.82
C THR A 60 2.57 18.62 -15.35
N ASN A 61 2.17 19.66 -14.60
CA ASN A 61 2.49 19.82 -13.17
C ASN A 61 1.22 20.10 -12.37
N ALA A 62 0.85 19.19 -11.47
CA ALA A 62 -0.35 19.30 -10.66
C ALA A 62 -0.32 20.41 -9.58
N LEU A 63 0.84 21.05 -9.32
CA LEU A 63 0.92 22.21 -8.43
C LEU A 63 0.24 23.45 -9.02
N HIS A 64 0.28 23.60 -10.34
CA HIS A 64 -0.14 24.83 -11.02
C HIS A 64 -1.50 24.65 -11.73
N ALA A 65 -2.59 24.61 -10.94
CA ALA A 65 -3.96 24.42 -11.42
C ALA A 65 -4.35 25.45 -12.51
N GLY A 66 -3.91 26.70 -12.41
CA GLY A 66 -4.18 27.74 -13.40
C GLY A 66 -3.50 27.50 -14.74
N SER A 67 -2.33 26.87 -14.76
CA SER A 67 -1.61 26.52 -16.00
C SER A 67 -2.05 25.17 -16.58
N PHE A 68 -2.52 24.26 -15.73
CA PHE A 68 -2.95 22.91 -16.10
C PHE A 68 -4.35 22.59 -15.57
N PRO A 69 -5.40 23.30 -16.04
CA PRO A 69 -6.76 23.13 -15.55
C PRO A 69 -7.33 21.72 -15.80
N SER A 70 -6.83 21.01 -16.81
CA SER A 70 -7.21 19.61 -17.06
C SER A 70 -6.76 18.68 -15.93
N VAL A 71 -5.53 18.85 -15.45
CA VAL A 71 -4.97 18.04 -14.34
C VAL A 71 -5.70 18.36 -13.04
N ALA A 72 -5.99 19.64 -12.78
CA ALA A 72 -6.77 20.06 -11.63
C ALA A 72 -8.19 19.45 -11.65
N ARG A 73 -8.85 19.43 -12.83
CA ARG A 73 -10.14 18.77 -13.01
C ARG A 73 -10.06 17.27 -12.76
N PHE A 74 -9.05 16.59 -13.31
CA PHE A 74 -8.86 15.15 -13.09
C PHE A 74 -8.66 14.83 -11.61
N GLU A 75 -7.84 15.61 -10.90
CA GLU A 75 -7.64 15.43 -9.46
C GLU A 75 -8.94 15.59 -8.68
N ALA A 76 -9.72 16.63 -8.98
CA ALA A 76 -11.03 16.88 -8.34
C ALA A 76 -12.01 15.73 -8.60
N GLU A 77 -12.09 15.22 -9.84
CA GLU A 77 -12.96 14.09 -10.19
C GLU A 77 -12.49 12.77 -9.52
N ILE A 78 -11.18 12.54 -9.38
CA ILE A 78 -10.64 11.38 -8.65
C ILE A 78 -11.04 11.46 -7.18
N VAL A 79 -10.89 12.63 -6.55
CA VAL A 79 -11.27 12.86 -5.15
C VAL A 79 -12.75 12.58 -4.95
N ASP A 80 -13.61 13.16 -5.78
CA ASP A 80 -15.07 12.99 -5.72
C ASP A 80 -15.48 11.52 -5.87
N ARG A 81 -15.00 10.83 -6.91
CA ARG A 81 -15.29 9.42 -7.17
C ARG A 81 -14.83 8.51 -6.02
N THR A 82 -13.63 8.79 -5.47
CA THR A 82 -13.10 8.00 -4.35
C THR A 82 -13.88 8.26 -3.07
N ALA A 83 -14.27 9.51 -2.81
CA ALA A 83 -15.12 9.88 -1.69
C ALA A 83 -16.47 9.14 -1.74
N HIS A 84 -17.12 9.13 -2.89
CA HIS A 84 -18.36 8.37 -3.08
C HIS A 84 -18.17 6.85 -2.93
N LEU A 85 -17.08 6.30 -3.47
CA LEU A 85 -16.74 4.88 -3.36
C LEU A 85 -16.57 4.45 -1.89
N LEU A 86 -16.01 5.34 -1.05
CA LEU A 86 -15.78 5.12 0.38
C LEU A 86 -16.88 5.73 1.26
N HIS A 87 -18.08 5.94 0.73
CA HIS A 87 -19.29 6.40 1.42
C HIS A 87 -19.12 7.71 2.18
N GLY A 88 -18.28 8.60 1.69
CA GLY A 88 -18.07 9.93 2.26
C GLY A 88 -18.27 11.03 1.21
N PRO A 89 -19.50 11.28 0.70
CA PRO A 89 -19.73 12.22 -0.41
C PRO A 89 -19.31 13.66 -0.08
N ASP A 90 -19.20 14.01 1.20
CA ASP A 90 -18.73 15.33 1.66
C ASP A 90 -17.21 15.33 1.96
N ALA A 91 -16.52 14.20 1.81
CA ALA A 91 -15.10 14.10 2.10
C ALA A 91 -14.28 14.91 1.08
N VAL A 92 -13.23 15.51 1.57
CA VAL A 92 -12.27 16.31 0.78
C VAL A 92 -10.89 15.66 0.84
N GLY A 93 -10.04 15.91 -0.14
CA GLY A 93 -8.73 15.27 -0.16
C GLY A 93 -7.83 15.73 -1.28
N SER A 94 -6.75 14.99 -1.48
CA SER A 94 -5.78 15.23 -2.55
C SER A 94 -5.12 13.94 -3.02
N VAL A 95 -4.69 13.93 -4.27
CA VAL A 95 -3.81 12.88 -4.80
C VAL A 95 -2.41 13.11 -4.26
N THR A 96 -1.77 12.04 -3.77
CA THR A 96 -0.41 12.01 -3.23
C THR A 96 0.49 11.13 -4.10
N SER A 97 1.79 11.13 -3.87
CA SER A 97 2.76 10.33 -4.62
C SER A 97 2.77 8.84 -4.26
N GLY A 98 2.04 8.44 -3.23
CA GLY A 98 1.96 7.04 -2.78
C GLY A 98 1.47 6.92 -1.35
N GLY A 99 1.09 5.70 -0.93
CA GLY A 99 0.55 5.41 0.39
C GLY A 99 1.41 5.91 1.55
N SER A 100 2.74 5.84 1.41
CA SER A 100 3.64 6.41 2.42
C SER A 100 3.46 7.92 2.60
N GLU A 101 3.26 8.70 1.52
CA GLU A 101 2.96 10.13 1.64
C GLU A 101 1.57 10.34 2.22
N SER A 102 0.57 9.56 1.81
CA SER A 102 -0.79 9.64 2.38
C SER A 102 -0.76 9.42 3.90
N ILE A 103 -0.06 8.39 4.38
CA ILE A 103 0.13 8.12 5.81
C ILE A 103 0.88 9.25 6.52
N LEU A 104 1.98 9.75 5.91
CA LEU A 104 2.73 10.89 6.47
C LEU A 104 1.82 12.10 6.66
N LEU A 105 1.00 12.42 5.68
CA LEU A 105 0.06 13.54 5.72
C LEU A 105 -1.07 13.33 6.74
N ALA A 106 -1.60 12.10 6.88
CA ALA A 106 -2.59 11.77 7.90
C ALA A 106 -2.03 11.99 9.32
N VAL A 107 -0.82 11.50 9.58
CA VAL A 107 -0.15 11.70 10.89
C VAL A 107 0.18 13.16 11.14
N LYS A 108 0.67 13.90 10.12
CA LYS A 108 0.90 15.36 10.20
C LYS A 108 -0.38 16.10 10.52
N SER A 109 -1.48 15.78 9.84
CA SER A 109 -2.78 16.44 10.04
C SER A 109 -3.30 16.20 11.44
N ALA A 110 -3.23 14.97 11.94
CA ALA A 110 -3.65 14.63 13.31
C ALA A 110 -2.83 15.38 14.36
N ARG A 111 -1.49 15.45 14.19
CA ARG A 111 -0.62 16.23 15.06
C ARG A 111 -0.97 17.71 15.07
N ASP A 112 -1.17 18.30 13.90
CA ASP A 112 -1.39 19.73 13.79
C ASP A 112 -2.78 20.12 14.28
N ARG A 113 -3.81 19.26 14.03
CA ARG A 113 -5.13 19.42 14.62
C ARG A 113 -5.08 19.35 16.15
N ALA A 114 -4.36 18.37 16.70
CA ALA A 114 -4.19 18.25 18.15
C ALA A 114 -3.47 19.47 18.76
N ARG A 115 -2.44 19.99 18.12
CA ARG A 115 -1.76 21.22 18.56
C ARG A 115 -2.71 22.42 18.60
N TYR A 116 -3.65 22.48 17.68
CA TYR A 116 -4.65 23.54 17.63
C TYR A 116 -5.75 23.36 18.69
N ARG A 117 -6.29 22.15 18.82
CA ARG A 117 -7.43 21.87 19.70
C ARG A 117 -7.04 21.56 21.15
N HIS A 118 -5.90 20.91 21.34
CA HIS A 118 -5.41 20.39 22.62
C HIS A 118 -3.94 20.80 22.86
N PRO A 119 -3.65 22.12 22.97
CA PRO A 119 -2.27 22.63 23.06
C PRO A 119 -1.50 22.18 24.31
N SER A 120 -2.20 21.62 25.29
CA SER A 120 -1.58 21.03 26.50
C SER A 120 -0.90 19.68 26.24
N ILE A 121 -1.21 19.00 25.13
CA ILE A 121 -0.56 17.75 24.77
C ILE A 121 0.83 18.06 24.17
N THR A 122 1.87 17.91 24.99
CA THR A 122 3.25 18.18 24.57
C THR A 122 4.00 16.96 24.06
N GLN A 123 3.50 15.77 24.37
CA GLN A 123 4.03 14.48 23.91
C GLN A 123 2.92 13.68 23.22
N PRO A 124 2.56 14.04 21.97
CA PRO A 124 1.47 13.38 21.27
C PRO A 124 1.78 11.89 20.99
N GLU A 125 0.79 11.04 21.22
CA GLU A 125 0.87 9.60 20.99
C GLU A 125 0.02 9.18 19.80
N MET A 126 0.48 8.12 19.13
CA MET A 126 -0.25 7.42 18.07
C MET A 126 -0.41 5.96 18.46
N VAL A 127 -1.64 5.49 18.66
CA VAL A 127 -1.95 4.08 18.95
C VAL A 127 -2.18 3.34 17.64
N LEU A 128 -1.47 2.21 17.47
CA LEU A 128 -1.52 1.42 16.25
C LEU A 128 -1.24 -0.07 16.51
N PRO A 129 -1.88 -0.99 15.76
CA PRO A 129 -1.60 -2.41 15.88
C PRO A 129 -0.18 -2.75 15.39
N ALA A 130 0.37 -3.84 15.90
CA ALA A 130 1.67 -4.35 15.45
C ALA A 130 1.69 -4.69 13.94
N SER A 131 0.54 -4.97 13.35
CA SER A 131 0.33 -5.24 11.91
C SER A 131 0.29 -4.00 11.03
N ALA A 132 0.26 -2.78 11.60
CA ALA A 132 0.21 -1.55 10.81
C ALA A 132 1.41 -1.40 9.86
N HIS A 133 1.23 -0.73 8.75
CA HIS A 133 2.31 -0.55 7.76
C HIS A 133 3.46 0.29 8.34
N PRO A 134 4.74 -0.07 8.07
CA PRO A 134 5.92 0.63 8.62
C PRO A 134 5.99 2.15 8.36
N ALA A 135 5.25 2.66 7.37
CA ALA A 135 5.16 4.10 7.10
C ALA A 135 4.59 4.90 8.29
N HIS A 136 3.79 4.28 9.17
CA HIS A 136 3.29 4.93 10.39
C HIS A 136 4.43 5.22 11.37
N TRP A 137 5.35 4.29 11.58
CA TRP A 137 6.54 4.52 12.42
C TRP A 137 7.47 5.57 11.81
N LYS A 138 7.63 5.54 10.48
CA LYS A 138 8.36 6.59 9.76
C LYS A 138 7.71 7.97 9.98
N ALA A 139 6.38 8.05 9.88
CA ALA A 139 5.64 9.28 10.11
C ALA A 139 5.78 9.76 11.56
N ALA A 140 5.65 8.86 12.54
CA ALA A 140 5.85 9.18 13.96
C ALA A 140 7.24 9.75 14.20
N HIS A 141 8.28 9.15 13.63
CA HIS A 141 9.66 9.63 13.72
C HIS A 141 9.82 11.04 13.13
N TYR A 142 9.25 11.30 11.94
CA TYR A 142 9.39 12.59 11.26
C TYR A 142 8.62 13.71 11.95
N PHE A 143 7.46 13.42 12.54
CA PHE A 143 6.56 14.42 13.10
C PHE A 143 6.56 14.47 14.61
N GLY A 144 7.40 13.66 15.29
CA GLY A 144 7.58 13.72 16.73
C GLY A 144 6.40 13.19 17.52
N LEU A 145 5.72 12.13 17.01
CA LEU A 145 4.74 11.39 17.79
C LEU A 145 5.40 10.17 18.43
N LYS A 146 4.92 9.78 19.60
CA LYS A 146 5.29 8.51 20.23
C LYS A 146 4.37 7.41 19.71
N PRO A 147 4.88 6.40 18.95
CA PRO A 147 4.08 5.27 18.54
C PRO A 147 3.85 4.33 19.73
N VAL A 148 2.59 4.01 20.00
CA VAL A 148 2.17 3.05 21.03
C VAL A 148 1.67 1.80 20.29
N LYS A 149 2.57 0.81 20.18
CA LYS A 149 2.31 -0.44 19.49
C LYS A 149 1.50 -1.39 20.36
N THR A 150 0.40 -1.93 19.85
CA THR A 150 -0.44 -2.91 20.52
C THR A 150 -0.25 -4.33 19.93
N PRO A 151 -0.43 -5.40 20.73
CA PRO A 151 -0.24 -6.77 20.28
C PRO A 151 -1.35 -7.21 19.29
N LEU A 152 -1.14 -8.39 18.71
CA LEU A 152 -2.17 -9.19 18.04
C LEU A 152 -2.54 -10.37 18.94
N THR A 153 -3.73 -10.94 18.70
CA THR A 153 -4.16 -12.22 19.29
C THR A 153 -3.34 -13.40 18.73
N THR A 154 -3.56 -14.58 19.28
CA THR A 154 -2.98 -15.83 18.73
C THR A 154 -3.46 -16.16 17.33
N ASP A 155 -4.63 -15.67 16.95
CA ASP A 155 -5.20 -15.83 15.60
C ASP A 155 -4.76 -14.72 14.64
N HIS A 156 -3.78 -13.91 15.05
CA HIS A 156 -3.17 -12.82 14.30
C HIS A 156 -4.09 -11.63 14.02
N GLU A 157 -5.21 -11.54 14.70
CA GLU A 157 -6.13 -10.41 14.70
C GLU A 157 -5.64 -9.30 15.62
N LEU A 158 -6.12 -8.08 15.44
CA LEU A 158 -5.90 -7.01 16.39
C LEU A 158 -6.49 -7.39 17.76
N ASP A 159 -5.69 -7.34 18.83
CA ASP A 159 -6.17 -7.45 20.20
C ASP A 159 -6.88 -6.15 20.59
N LEU A 160 -8.21 -6.15 20.49
CA LEU A 160 -9.03 -4.96 20.68
C LEU A 160 -8.95 -4.43 22.11
N ASP A 161 -8.94 -5.30 23.12
CA ASP A 161 -8.86 -4.89 24.53
C ASP A 161 -7.52 -4.21 24.82
N ALA A 162 -6.41 -4.83 24.37
CA ALA A 162 -5.09 -4.23 24.48
C ALA A 162 -4.96 -2.91 23.70
N TYR A 163 -5.61 -2.83 22.52
CA TYR A 163 -5.61 -1.63 21.70
C TYR A 163 -6.33 -0.47 22.39
N LEU A 164 -7.56 -0.69 22.87
CA LEU A 164 -8.35 0.32 23.55
C LEU A 164 -7.73 0.71 24.89
N GLY A 165 -7.15 -0.25 25.62
CA GLY A 165 -6.44 0.00 26.86
C GLY A 165 -5.13 0.83 26.71
N ALA A 166 -4.60 0.92 25.49
CA ALA A 166 -3.41 1.72 25.19
C ALA A 166 -3.72 3.21 24.93
N VAL A 167 -5.00 3.59 24.81
CA VAL A 167 -5.42 4.97 24.55
C VAL A 167 -5.32 5.80 25.82
N THR A 168 -4.53 6.88 25.77
CA THR A 168 -4.28 7.82 26.89
C THR A 168 -4.80 9.22 26.56
N ASP A 169 -4.67 10.15 27.52
CA ASP A 169 -5.00 11.57 27.29
C ASP A 169 -3.99 12.28 26.35
N ASN A 170 -2.85 11.65 26.05
CA ASN A 170 -1.88 12.13 25.07
C ASN A 170 -2.12 11.55 23.66
N THR A 171 -3.05 10.62 23.49
CA THR A 171 -3.35 10.03 22.20
C THR A 171 -4.02 11.03 21.28
N VAL A 172 -3.40 11.33 20.15
CA VAL A 172 -3.90 12.27 19.13
C VAL A 172 -4.30 11.58 17.85
N LEU A 173 -3.88 10.33 17.67
CA LEU A 173 -4.18 9.51 16.50
C LEU A 173 -4.35 8.05 16.88
N MET A 174 -5.41 7.45 16.39
CA MET A 174 -5.64 6.01 16.38
C MET A 174 -5.62 5.51 14.93
N VAL A 175 -5.05 4.32 14.69
CA VAL A 175 -4.86 3.76 13.35
C VAL A 175 -5.48 2.37 13.27
N GLY A 176 -6.27 2.11 12.21
CA GLY A 176 -6.74 0.81 11.81
C GLY A 176 -6.44 0.54 10.34
N SER A 177 -6.39 -0.71 9.93
CA SER A 177 -6.05 -1.12 8.56
C SER A 177 -7.21 -1.84 7.86
N ALA A 178 -7.38 -1.54 6.59
CA ALA A 178 -8.37 -2.19 5.72
C ALA A 178 -7.75 -2.60 4.37
N PRO A 179 -7.15 -3.81 4.27
CA PRO A 179 -6.81 -4.73 5.34
C PRO A 179 -5.39 -4.52 5.93
N SER A 180 -5.09 -5.25 7.00
CA SER A 180 -3.74 -5.34 7.58
C SER A 180 -2.76 -5.98 6.59
N LEU A 181 -1.51 -5.47 6.57
CA LEU A 181 -0.49 -5.90 5.60
C LEU A 181 -0.04 -7.37 5.78
N THR A 182 -0.16 -7.93 6.98
CA THR A 182 0.38 -9.25 7.30
C THR A 182 -0.51 -10.39 6.82
N VAL A 183 -1.77 -10.40 7.25
CA VAL A 183 -2.69 -11.53 7.02
C VAL A 183 -3.93 -11.15 6.19
N GLY A 184 -4.04 -9.89 5.78
CA GLY A 184 -5.11 -9.45 4.90
C GLY A 184 -6.49 -9.31 5.54
N MET A 185 -6.58 -9.27 6.87
CA MET A 185 -7.84 -9.07 7.60
C MET A 185 -8.11 -7.58 7.84
N VAL A 186 -9.39 -7.19 7.80
CA VAL A 186 -9.83 -5.84 8.15
C VAL A 186 -9.92 -5.72 9.66
N ASP A 187 -9.27 -4.69 10.24
CA ASP A 187 -9.34 -4.43 11.68
C ASP A 187 -10.78 -4.11 12.13
N PRO A 188 -11.13 -4.29 13.43
CA PRO A 188 -12.47 -3.99 13.99
C PRO A 188 -12.67 -2.46 14.12
N ILE A 189 -12.60 -1.75 13.00
CA ILE A 189 -12.60 -0.29 12.90
C ILE A 189 -13.81 0.36 13.59
N PRO A 190 -15.06 -0.19 13.53
CA PRO A 190 -16.19 0.40 14.23
C PRO A 190 -15.97 0.52 15.75
N ASP A 191 -15.44 -0.54 16.38
CA ASP A 191 -15.20 -0.56 17.83
C ASP A 191 -14.03 0.35 18.23
N MET A 192 -13.03 0.47 17.39
CA MET A 192 -11.90 1.36 17.58
C MET A 192 -12.31 2.84 17.42
N ALA A 193 -13.03 3.16 16.35
CA ALA A 193 -13.38 4.51 15.96
C ALA A 193 -14.40 5.17 16.90
N ILE A 194 -15.27 4.40 17.58
CA ILE A 194 -16.20 4.93 18.57
C ILE A 194 -15.46 5.57 19.74
N VAL A 195 -14.36 4.98 20.20
CA VAL A 195 -13.51 5.54 21.26
C VAL A 195 -12.80 6.79 20.78
N ALA A 196 -12.31 6.80 19.54
CA ALA A 196 -11.70 7.99 18.95
C ALA A 196 -12.70 9.17 18.88
N ALA A 197 -13.94 8.89 18.41
CA ALA A 197 -14.99 9.91 18.37
C ALA A 197 -15.36 10.48 19.75
N GLN A 198 -15.48 9.62 20.76
CA GLN A 198 -15.82 10.03 22.13
C GLN A 198 -14.75 10.92 22.78
N ARG A 199 -13.50 10.78 22.36
CA ARG A 199 -12.34 11.48 22.93
C ARG A 199 -11.81 12.61 22.04
N ASP A 200 -12.46 12.93 20.92
CA ASP A 200 -12.00 13.89 19.90
C ASP A 200 -10.58 13.57 19.36
N ILE A 201 -10.28 12.29 19.24
CA ILE A 201 -9.04 11.77 18.67
C ILE A 201 -9.23 11.54 17.17
N ASN A 202 -8.21 11.85 16.35
CA ASN A 202 -8.25 11.48 14.94
C ASN A 202 -8.17 9.96 14.77
N PHE A 203 -8.94 9.41 13.84
CA PHE A 203 -8.90 8.01 13.46
C PHE A 203 -8.55 7.88 11.98
N HIS A 204 -7.40 7.30 11.69
CA HIS A 204 -6.95 7.05 10.33
C HIS A 204 -7.18 5.60 9.94
N VAL A 205 -7.82 5.38 8.80
CA VAL A 205 -7.91 4.06 8.17
C VAL A 205 -6.87 3.96 7.07
N ASP A 206 -5.91 3.06 7.23
CA ASP A 206 -4.99 2.69 6.17
C ASP A 206 -5.67 1.67 5.24
N ALA A 207 -6.33 2.17 4.21
CA ALA A 207 -6.90 1.41 3.13
C ALA A 207 -6.05 1.51 1.84
N CYS A 208 -4.74 1.73 1.96
CA CYS A 208 -3.83 1.79 0.82
C CYS A 208 -3.94 0.57 -0.09
N VAL A 209 -4.22 -0.61 0.47
CA VAL A 209 -4.43 -1.83 -0.30
C VAL A 209 -5.91 -2.04 -0.65
N GLY A 210 -6.81 -1.89 0.32
CA GLY A 210 -8.21 -2.26 0.17
C GLY A 210 -9.12 -1.21 -0.46
N GLY A 211 -8.73 0.07 -0.48
CA GLY A 211 -9.63 1.18 -0.83
C GLY A 211 -10.25 1.11 -2.22
N TYR A 212 -9.59 0.47 -3.19
CA TYR A 212 -10.12 0.23 -4.54
C TYR A 212 -10.48 -1.25 -4.81
N PHE A 213 -10.53 -2.07 -3.77
CA PHE A 213 -10.91 -3.48 -3.88
C PHE A 213 -12.10 -3.83 -2.98
N LEU A 214 -12.00 -3.52 -1.69
CA LEU A 214 -13.01 -3.91 -0.69
C LEU A 214 -14.42 -3.36 -0.97
N PRO A 215 -14.63 -2.12 -1.49
CA PRO A 215 -15.98 -1.66 -1.79
C PRO A 215 -16.69 -2.52 -2.85
N PHE A 216 -15.95 -3.06 -3.81
CA PHE A 216 -16.49 -3.96 -4.82
C PHE A 216 -16.63 -5.39 -4.29
N ALA A 217 -15.72 -5.84 -3.43
CA ALA A 217 -15.82 -7.13 -2.75
C ALA A 217 -17.08 -7.20 -1.86
N GLU A 218 -17.40 -6.14 -1.11
CA GLU A 218 -18.62 -6.03 -0.31
C GLU A 218 -19.88 -6.15 -1.19
N GLN A 219 -19.91 -5.49 -2.35
CA GLN A 219 -21.02 -5.61 -3.31
C GLN A 219 -21.16 -7.02 -3.89
N LEU A 220 -20.08 -7.80 -3.92
CA LEU A 220 -20.08 -9.20 -4.33
C LEU A 220 -20.47 -10.17 -3.20
N GLY A 221 -20.76 -9.65 -2.00
CA GLY A 221 -21.23 -10.43 -0.86
C GLY A 221 -20.11 -10.84 0.11
N GLU A 222 -18.90 -10.31 -0.03
CA GLU A 222 -17.85 -10.50 0.98
C GLU A 222 -18.23 -9.76 2.27
N VAL A 223 -17.91 -10.37 3.43
CA VAL A 223 -18.27 -9.85 4.75
C VAL A 223 -17.01 -9.54 5.54
N PHE A 224 -16.85 -8.30 5.95
CA PHE A 224 -15.79 -7.80 6.83
C PHE A 224 -16.31 -6.58 7.61
N PRO A 225 -15.62 -6.14 8.69
CA PRO A 225 -16.01 -4.95 9.42
C PRO A 225 -16.10 -3.70 8.52
N ALA A 226 -17.09 -2.83 8.76
CA ALA A 226 -17.14 -1.54 8.09
C ALA A 226 -15.85 -0.74 8.42
N TYR A 227 -15.28 -0.07 7.41
CA TYR A 227 -13.97 0.57 7.57
C TYR A 227 -13.90 1.99 7.01
N ASP A 228 -14.91 2.38 6.25
CA ASP A 228 -14.96 3.63 5.51
C ASP A 228 -15.72 4.74 6.25
N PHE A 229 -16.10 5.81 5.56
CA PHE A 229 -16.79 6.94 6.17
C PHE A 229 -18.22 6.65 6.67
N ARG A 230 -18.76 5.45 6.47
CA ARG A 230 -19.97 4.99 7.19
C ARG A 230 -19.71 4.89 8.70
N VAL A 231 -18.46 4.67 9.11
CA VAL A 231 -18.08 4.63 10.53
C VAL A 231 -17.87 6.07 11.05
N PRO A 232 -18.70 6.56 11.97
CA PRO A 232 -18.70 7.98 12.35
C PRO A 232 -17.38 8.53 12.90
N GLY A 233 -16.58 7.71 13.57
CA GLY A 233 -15.29 8.11 14.15
C GLY A 233 -14.13 8.18 13.17
N VAL A 234 -14.26 7.65 11.95
CA VAL A 234 -13.19 7.69 10.94
C VAL A 234 -13.02 9.12 10.45
N THR A 235 -11.82 9.69 10.60
CA THR A 235 -11.50 11.05 10.20
C THR A 235 -10.75 11.16 8.88
N THR A 236 -9.86 10.20 8.59
CA THR A 236 -9.09 10.15 7.34
C THR A 236 -8.95 8.73 6.81
N ILE A 237 -8.89 8.60 5.48
CA ILE A 237 -8.66 7.30 4.79
C ILE A 237 -7.59 7.50 3.73
N SER A 238 -6.56 6.62 3.71
CA SER A 238 -5.62 6.50 2.60
C SER A 238 -6.01 5.36 1.65
N ALA A 239 -5.88 5.58 0.34
CA ALA A 239 -6.19 4.57 -0.68
C ALA A 239 -5.25 4.70 -1.88
N ASP A 240 -4.54 3.62 -2.28
CA ASP A 240 -3.55 3.69 -3.35
C ASP A 240 -4.16 3.41 -4.73
N LEU A 241 -4.24 4.44 -5.55
CA LEU A 241 -4.64 4.34 -6.95
C LEU A 241 -3.68 3.42 -7.74
N HIS A 242 -2.37 3.47 -7.42
CA HIS A 242 -1.34 2.68 -8.10
C HIS A 242 -1.22 1.22 -7.59
N LYS A 243 -2.10 0.79 -6.70
CA LYS A 243 -2.27 -0.62 -6.32
C LYS A 243 -3.51 -1.19 -7.01
N PHE A 244 -4.58 -1.41 -6.30
CA PHE A 244 -5.83 -1.94 -6.88
C PHE A 244 -6.69 -0.88 -7.60
N GLY A 245 -6.20 0.35 -7.72
CA GLY A 245 -6.68 1.31 -8.72
C GLY A 245 -6.05 1.11 -10.11
N TYR A 246 -5.07 0.20 -10.24
CA TYR A 246 -4.45 -0.30 -11.49
C TYR A 246 -3.80 0.78 -12.37
N THR A 247 -3.34 1.88 -11.78
CA THR A 247 -2.69 2.96 -12.51
C THR A 247 -1.17 2.98 -12.34
N ALA A 248 -0.51 3.89 -13.05
CA ALA A 248 0.93 4.11 -12.94
C ALA A 248 1.35 4.46 -11.50
N ARG A 249 2.55 4.04 -11.10
CA ARG A 249 3.14 4.42 -9.80
C ARG A 249 3.21 5.93 -9.66
N GLY A 250 3.12 6.42 -8.41
CA GLY A 250 3.12 7.85 -8.11
C GLY A 250 1.71 8.43 -7.93
N ALA A 251 0.71 7.58 -7.67
CA ALA A 251 -0.66 8.00 -7.38
C ALA A 251 -1.25 7.23 -6.20
N SER A 252 -1.60 7.94 -5.15
CA SER A 252 -2.38 7.51 -3.99
C SER A 252 -3.34 8.63 -3.60
N MET A 253 -4.20 8.38 -2.63
CA MET A 253 -5.21 9.31 -2.15
C MET A 253 -5.14 9.44 -0.64
N LEU A 254 -5.27 10.66 -0.11
CA LEU A 254 -5.69 10.90 1.25
C LEU A 254 -6.99 11.67 1.24
N LEU A 255 -8.03 11.07 1.82
CA LEU A 255 -9.32 11.71 2.06
C LEU A 255 -9.45 12.08 3.53
N SER A 256 -10.03 13.25 3.78
CA SER A 256 -10.47 13.73 5.09
C SER A 256 -11.98 13.82 5.10
N ARG A 257 -12.62 13.43 6.21
CA ARG A 257 -14.08 13.43 6.36
C ARG A 257 -14.70 14.79 6.04
N ASP A 258 -14.02 15.86 6.38
CA ASP A 258 -14.51 17.23 6.21
C ASP A 258 -13.37 18.25 6.05
N PRO A 259 -13.69 19.50 5.63
CA PRO A 259 -12.70 20.56 5.46
C PRO A 259 -11.98 20.98 6.75
N GLU A 260 -12.59 20.81 7.94
CA GLU A 260 -11.94 21.15 9.22
C GLU A 260 -10.71 20.26 9.45
N ILE A 261 -10.80 18.98 9.14
CA ILE A 261 -9.67 18.06 9.23
C ILE A 261 -8.66 18.34 8.12
N PHE A 262 -9.13 18.53 6.89
CA PHE A 262 -8.28 18.75 5.72
C PHE A 262 -7.41 20.00 5.80
N GLN A 263 -7.88 21.10 6.43
CA GLN A 263 -7.08 22.31 6.59
C GLN A 263 -5.75 22.06 7.32
N HIS A 264 -5.69 21.07 8.20
CA HIS A 264 -4.47 20.68 8.93
C HIS A 264 -3.49 19.86 8.07
N GLN A 265 -3.92 19.36 6.91
CA GLN A 265 -3.03 18.77 5.92
C GLN A 265 -2.25 19.85 5.16
N LEU A 266 -2.87 20.98 4.88
CA LEU A 266 -2.32 22.04 4.04
C LEU A 266 -1.07 22.67 4.68
N PHE A 267 -0.05 22.91 3.84
CA PHE A 267 1.02 23.86 4.15
C PHE A 267 0.71 25.17 3.46
N ARG A 268 0.78 26.27 4.20
CA ARG A 268 0.57 27.62 3.69
C ARG A 268 1.77 28.48 4.04
N PHE A 269 2.28 29.20 3.06
CA PHE A 269 3.33 30.20 3.25
C PHE A 269 2.79 31.56 2.79
N GLY A 270 2.58 32.43 3.72
CA GLY A 270 2.14 33.81 3.56
C GLY A 270 2.35 34.55 4.87
N GLY A 271 2.39 35.85 4.85
CA GLY A 271 2.58 36.71 6.03
C GLY A 271 1.85 38.03 5.88
N PRO A 272 1.73 38.83 6.95
CA PRO A 272 1.02 40.14 6.92
C PRO A 272 1.61 41.14 5.93
N GLU A 273 2.84 40.91 5.45
CA GLU A 273 3.51 41.73 4.43
C GLU A 273 3.21 41.26 2.99
N ARG A 274 2.53 40.09 2.81
CA ARG A 274 2.12 39.55 1.52
C ARG A 274 0.65 39.20 1.61
N SER A 275 -0.15 39.93 0.88
CA SER A 275 -1.62 39.87 0.93
C SER A 275 -2.23 38.57 0.43
N ASP A 276 -1.43 37.65 -0.14
CA ASP A 276 -1.90 36.43 -0.77
C ASP A 276 -1.16 35.21 -0.22
N ASP A 277 -1.87 34.13 0.04
CA ASP A 277 -1.33 32.78 0.26
C ASP A 277 -0.68 32.29 -1.06
N TRP A 278 0.44 32.89 -1.45
CA TRP A 278 1.07 32.65 -2.76
C TRP A 278 1.67 31.26 -2.91
N TYR A 279 1.84 30.54 -1.79
CA TYR A 279 2.27 29.15 -1.83
C TYR A 279 1.42 28.33 -0.86
N MET A 280 0.61 27.44 -1.41
CA MET A 280 -0.20 26.49 -0.67
C MET A 280 -0.09 25.12 -1.34
N THR A 281 0.16 24.08 -0.56
CA THR A 281 0.22 22.72 -1.07
C THR A 281 -0.41 21.73 -0.09
N PRO A 282 -1.19 20.76 -0.59
CA PRO A 282 -1.75 19.67 0.22
C PRO A 282 -0.76 18.51 0.41
N GLY A 283 0.32 18.44 -0.38
CA GLY A 283 1.29 17.34 -0.38
C GLY A 283 2.57 17.68 0.36
N MET A 284 3.44 16.66 0.51
CA MET A 284 4.80 16.83 1.02
C MET A 284 5.71 17.50 -0.02
N ALA A 285 5.44 17.28 -1.30
CA ALA A 285 6.15 17.92 -2.42
C ALA A 285 5.36 19.13 -2.93
N GLY A 286 6.07 20.12 -3.47
CA GLY A 286 5.44 21.23 -4.20
C GLY A 286 5.00 20.78 -5.59
N THR A 287 5.96 20.61 -6.48
CA THR A 287 5.72 20.05 -7.83
C THR A 287 5.31 18.60 -7.75
N ARG A 288 4.20 18.24 -8.42
CA ARG A 288 3.68 16.87 -8.55
C ARG A 288 3.47 16.51 -10.02
N PRO A 289 3.75 15.26 -10.44
CA PRO A 289 3.58 14.83 -11.83
C PRO A 289 2.09 14.78 -12.20
N GLY A 290 1.66 15.61 -13.15
CA GLY A 290 0.31 15.58 -13.67
C GLY A 290 0.01 14.30 -14.47
N ALA A 291 1.03 13.66 -15.03
CA ALA A 291 0.92 12.39 -15.75
C ALA A 291 0.33 11.26 -14.88
N ALA A 292 0.75 11.14 -13.62
CA ALA A 292 0.23 10.12 -12.71
C ALA A 292 -1.25 10.37 -12.36
N VAL A 293 -1.63 11.64 -12.18
CA VAL A 293 -3.04 12.05 -11.98
C VAL A 293 -3.89 11.72 -13.21
N ALA A 294 -3.40 12.06 -14.39
CA ALA A 294 -4.11 11.78 -15.65
C ALA A 294 -4.28 10.27 -15.90
N ALA A 295 -3.24 9.47 -15.65
CA ALA A 295 -3.32 8.02 -15.77
C ALA A 295 -4.35 7.42 -14.79
N ALA A 296 -4.38 7.90 -13.54
CA ALA A 296 -5.36 7.45 -12.55
C ALA A 296 -6.80 7.79 -12.98
N TRP A 297 -7.03 9.01 -13.41
CA TRP A 297 -8.33 9.44 -13.92
C TRP A 297 -8.79 8.62 -15.12
N ALA A 298 -7.87 8.35 -16.07
CA ALA A 298 -8.16 7.59 -17.28
C ALA A 298 -8.54 6.14 -16.96
N VAL A 299 -7.78 5.46 -16.11
CA VAL A 299 -8.07 4.08 -15.69
C VAL A 299 -9.40 4.00 -14.95
N MET A 300 -9.66 4.91 -13.99
CA MET A 300 -10.94 4.96 -13.29
C MET A 300 -12.12 5.18 -14.25
N SER A 301 -11.91 6.01 -15.28
CA SER A 301 -12.94 6.30 -16.27
C SER A 301 -13.13 5.15 -17.25
N TYR A 302 -12.07 4.44 -17.61
CA TYR A 302 -12.11 3.30 -18.53
C TYR A 302 -12.76 2.07 -17.90
N LEU A 303 -12.35 1.72 -16.69
CA LEU A 303 -12.96 0.60 -15.97
C LEU A 303 -14.40 0.92 -15.56
N GLY A 304 -14.63 2.14 -15.05
CA GLY A 304 -15.91 2.46 -14.44
C GLY A 304 -16.29 1.48 -13.32
N HIS A 305 -17.50 1.58 -12.80
CA HIS A 305 -18.00 0.70 -11.74
C HIS A 305 -17.99 -0.78 -12.16
N ASP A 306 -18.54 -1.09 -13.35
CA ASP A 306 -18.71 -2.46 -13.81
C ASP A 306 -17.37 -3.14 -14.13
N GLY A 307 -16.39 -2.38 -14.63
CA GLY A 307 -15.04 -2.87 -14.88
C GLY A 307 -14.33 -3.26 -13.58
N TYR A 308 -14.38 -2.40 -12.55
CA TYR A 308 -13.84 -2.73 -11.23
C TYR A 308 -14.56 -3.95 -10.62
N LEU A 309 -15.89 -3.99 -10.69
CA LEU A 309 -16.67 -5.11 -10.15
C LEU A 309 -16.31 -6.44 -10.83
N ARG A 310 -16.11 -6.41 -12.16
CA ARG A 310 -15.64 -7.58 -12.92
C ARG A 310 -14.25 -8.02 -12.47
N VAL A 311 -13.29 -7.10 -12.44
CA VAL A 311 -11.89 -7.41 -12.06
C VAL A 311 -11.81 -7.97 -10.63
N VAL A 312 -12.56 -7.39 -9.69
CA VAL A 312 -12.58 -7.86 -8.30
C VAL A 312 -13.22 -9.25 -8.19
N ARG A 313 -14.33 -9.51 -8.90
CA ARG A 313 -14.99 -10.82 -8.93
C ARG A 313 -14.03 -11.91 -9.43
N GLU A 314 -13.42 -11.67 -10.59
CA GLU A 314 -12.46 -12.62 -11.18
C GLU A 314 -11.25 -12.83 -10.25
N SER A 315 -10.74 -11.76 -9.63
CA SER A 315 -9.64 -11.85 -8.67
C SER A 315 -10.01 -12.69 -7.45
N LEU A 316 -11.20 -12.51 -6.89
CA LEU A 316 -11.69 -13.30 -5.75
C LEU A 316 -11.88 -14.77 -6.11
N GLU A 317 -12.42 -15.07 -7.28
CA GLU A 317 -12.59 -16.45 -7.76
C GLU A 317 -11.23 -17.17 -7.88
N HIS A 318 -10.25 -16.52 -8.47
CA HIS A 318 -8.92 -17.10 -8.64
C HIS A 318 -8.18 -17.26 -7.31
N ILE A 319 -8.20 -16.24 -6.45
CA ILE A 319 -7.46 -16.28 -5.19
C ILE A 319 -8.02 -17.34 -4.22
N ARG A 320 -9.34 -17.52 -4.18
CA ARG A 320 -9.97 -18.57 -3.36
C ARG A 320 -9.54 -19.96 -3.78
N ARG A 321 -9.46 -20.21 -5.11
CA ARG A 321 -8.96 -21.50 -5.62
C ARG A 321 -7.47 -21.68 -5.24
N PHE A 322 -6.69 -20.63 -5.29
CA PHE A 322 -5.29 -20.65 -4.91
C PHE A 322 -5.10 -20.95 -3.42
N GLN A 323 -5.86 -20.26 -2.56
CA GLN A 323 -5.89 -20.50 -1.11
C GLN A 323 -6.31 -21.94 -0.78
N ALA A 324 -7.40 -22.41 -1.38
CA ALA A 324 -7.85 -23.79 -1.21
C ALA A 324 -6.81 -24.81 -1.69
N GLY A 325 -6.05 -24.48 -2.75
CA GLY A 325 -4.95 -25.32 -3.23
C GLY A 325 -3.80 -25.39 -2.22
N ILE A 326 -3.47 -24.29 -1.55
CA ILE A 326 -2.47 -24.27 -0.47
C ILE A 326 -2.95 -25.11 0.72
N ASP A 327 -4.20 -24.93 1.17
CA ASP A 327 -4.79 -25.67 2.30
C ASP A 327 -4.92 -27.17 2.02
N ALA A 328 -4.95 -27.58 0.76
CA ALA A 328 -4.98 -28.99 0.36
C ALA A 328 -3.61 -29.67 0.46
N ILE A 329 -2.50 -28.90 0.60
CA ILE A 329 -1.16 -29.44 0.78
C ILE A 329 -0.95 -29.72 2.26
N ASP A 330 -0.74 -31.01 2.58
CA ASP A 330 -0.54 -31.45 3.98
C ASP A 330 0.54 -30.64 4.68
N GLY A 331 0.21 -30.11 5.87
CA GLY A 331 1.09 -29.30 6.70
C GLY A 331 1.15 -27.81 6.35
N LEU A 332 0.47 -27.33 5.30
CA LEU A 332 0.32 -25.90 4.98
C LEU A 332 -1.11 -25.42 5.27
N HIS A 333 -1.25 -24.17 5.66
CA HIS A 333 -2.57 -23.55 5.81
C HIS A 333 -2.52 -22.03 5.65
N VAL A 334 -3.58 -21.46 5.12
CA VAL A 334 -3.79 -20.01 5.01
C VAL A 334 -4.03 -19.42 6.40
N MET A 335 -3.43 -18.29 6.69
CA MET A 335 -3.53 -17.60 7.98
C MET A 335 -4.78 -16.73 8.05
N GLY A 336 -5.59 -16.89 9.10
CA GLY A 336 -6.74 -16.06 9.37
C GLY A 336 -7.85 -16.17 8.31
N GLN A 337 -8.61 -15.10 8.13
CA GLN A 337 -9.67 -14.98 7.12
C GLN A 337 -9.41 -13.74 6.24
N PRO A 338 -8.58 -13.85 5.21
CA PRO A 338 -8.25 -12.72 4.36
C PRO A 338 -9.47 -12.15 3.62
N ALA A 339 -9.64 -10.85 3.69
CA ALA A 339 -10.77 -10.15 3.06
C ALA A 339 -10.58 -9.93 1.54
N MET A 340 -9.37 -10.19 1.01
CA MET A 340 -9.05 -9.96 -0.39
C MET A 340 -7.87 -10.82 -0.87
N THR A 341 -7.19 -10.40 -1.92
CA THR A 341 -6.03 -11.08 -2.54
C THR A 341 -4.70 -10.86 -1.82
N LEU A 342 -4.70 -10.15 -0.70
CA LEU A 342 -3.60 -10.07 0.26
C LEU A 342 -3.83 -11.13 1.33
N PHE A 343 -2.87 -12.04 1.50
CA PHE A 343 -2.93 -13.10 2.51
C PHE A 343 -1.54 -13.68 2.77
N ALA A 344 -1.42 -14.48 3.80
CA ALA A 344 -0.23 -15.29 4.07
C ALA A 344 -0.62 -16.73 4.36
N TYR A 345 0.31 -17.66 4.16
CA TYR A 345 0.20 -19.04 4.62
C TYR A 345 1.38 -19.42 5.49
N THR A 346 1.18 -20.39 6.36
CA THR A 346 2.16 -20.89 7.31
C THR A 346 2.11 -22.41 7.41
N SER A 347 2.92 -22.97 8.32
CA SER A 347 2.99 -24.39 8.62
C SER A 347 3.30 -24.61 10.10
N ASP A 348 2.65 -25.62 10.69
CA ASP A 348 2.94 -26.09 12.04
C ASP A 348 3.92 -27.26 12.05
N SER A 349 4.19 -27.88 10.89
CA SER A 349 4.94 -29.14 10.79
C SER A 349 6.11 -29.11 9.81
N LEU A 350 6.14 -28.18 8.86
CA LEU A 350 7.20 -28.04 7.86
C LEU A 350 8.12 -26.87 8.21
N ASP A 351 9.41 -27.01 7.90
CA ASP A 351 10.31 -25.86 7.85
C ASP A 351 9.93 -24.96 6.66
N LEU A 352 9.19 -23.92 6.95
CA LEU A 352 8.66 -23.00 5.92
C LEU A 352 9.76 -22.21 5.20
N PHE A 353 10.92 -22.01 5.83
CA PHE A 353 12.07 -21.40 5.16
C PHE A 353 12.70 -22.34 4.16
N ALA A 354 12.76 -23.64 4.47
CA ALA A 354 13.19 -24.65 3.51
C ALA A 354 12.20 -24.78 2.34
N VAL A 355 10.89 -24.66 2.61
CA VAL A 355 9.87 -24.56 1.55
C VAL A 355 10.13 -23.33 0.66
N ALA A 356 10.34 -22.17 1.27
CA ALA A 356 10.62 -20.94 0.53
C ALA A 356 11.88 -21.04 -0.34
N ASP A 357 12.96 -21.63 0.20
CA ASP A 357 14.20 -21.87 -0.55
C ASP A 357 13.96 -22.77 -1.77
N GLY A 358 13.19 -23.84 -1.59
CA GLY A 358 12.84 -24.74 -2.70
C GLY A 358 11.96 -24.08 -3.78
N MET A 359 11.09 -23.16 -3.41
CA MET A 359 10.29 -22.37 -4.34
C MET A 359 11.15 -21.34 -5.10
N GLU A 360 12.07 -20.68 -4.41
CA GLU A 360 13.01 -19.73 -5.05
C GLU A 360 13.90 -20.42 -6.09
N GLU A 361 14.33 -21.67 -5.85
CA GLU A 361 15.08 -22.44 -6.82
C GLU A 361 14.30 -22.83 -8.06
N ARG A 362 12.97 -22.95 -7.94
CA ARG A 362 12.06 -23.11 -9.09
C ARG A 362 11.76 -21.78 -9.80
N GLY A 363 12.36 -20.68 -9.31
CA GLY A 363 12.28 -19.37 -9.94
C GLY A 363 11.16 -18.49 -9.41
N TRP A 364 10.45 -18.88 -8.35
CA TRP A 364 9.43 -18.04 -7.73
C TRP A 364 10.05 -16.94 -6.86
N LEU A 365 9.37 -15.81 -6.74
CA LEU A 365 9.74 -14.76 -5.80
C LEU A 365 8.93 -14.90 -4.52
N VAL A 366 9.58 -15.37 -3.44
CA VAL A 366 8.90 -15.69 -2.20
C VAL A 366 9.06 -14.56 -1.18
N ALA A 367 7.94 -13.94 -0.81
CA ALA A 367 7.91 -12.93 0.25
C ALA A 367 7.78 -13.60 1.62
N ARG A 368 8.91 -14.08 2.17
CA ARG A 368 8.99 -14.73 3.49
C ARG A 368 9.06 -13.70 4.61
N ASP A 369 8.44 -13.99 5.75
CA ASP A 369 8.48 -13.21 6.97
C ASP A 369 8.60 -14.13 8.20
N THR A 370 9.05 -13.58 9.32
CA THR A 370 9.15 -14.27 10.60
C THR A 370 8.09 -13.81 11.59
N TRP A 371 7.32 -12.81 11.24
CA TRP A 371 6.34 -12.20 12.14
C TRP A 371 4.93 -12.19 11.49
N PRO A 372 3.87 -12.47 12.26
CA PRO A 372 3.82 -12.89 13.68
C PRO A 372 4.33 -14.31 13.95
N THR A 373 4.37 -15.15 12.96
CA THR A 373 5.05 -16.45 12.89
C THR A 373 5.72 -16.57 11.53
N ALA A 374 6.51 -17.64 11.29
CA ALA A 374 7.06 -17.91 9.96
C ALA A 374 5.94 -18.00 8.94
N ASN A 375 6.01 -17.20 7.89
CA ASN A 375 4.95 -17.15 6.86
C ASN A 375 5.50 -16.80 5.48
N ILE A 376 4.71 -17.12 4.46
CA ILE A 376 4.91 -16.69 3.08
C ILE A 376 3.69 -15.88 2.67
N ARG A 377 3.93 -14.62 2.27
CA ARG A 377 2.90 -13.64 1.99
C ARG A 377 2.67 -13.42 0.51
N PHE A 378 1.39 -13.23 0.15
CA PHE A 378 0.93 -12.84 -1.17
C PHE A 378 0.20 -11.49 -1.15
N MET A 379 0.30 -10.76 -2.24
CA MET A 379 -0.52 -9.61 -2.57
C MET A 379 -0.61 -9.58 -4.09
N GLN A 380 -1.64 -10.24 -4.63
CA GLN A 380 -1.74 -10.54 -6.05
C GLN A 380 -2.93 -9.82 -6.69
N SER A 381 -2.80 -9.54 -7.97
CA SER A 381 -3.86 -8.96 -8.80
C SER A 381 -4.27 -9.96 -9.90
N LEU A 382 -5.30 -9.64 -10.67
CA LEU A 382 -5.87 -10.53 -11.68
C LEU A 382 -4.84 -11.10 -12.67
N GLY A 383 -3.88 -10.27 -13.11
CA GLY A 383 -2.84 -10.69 -14.05
C GLY A 383 -1.90 -11.79 -13.55
N HIS A 384 -1.93 -12.14 -12.26
CA HIS A 384 -1.14 -13.23 -11.69
C HIS A 384 -1.86 -14.60 -11.76
N ALA A 385 -3.17 -14.61 -12.02
CA ALA A 385 -3.99 -15.83 -11.97
C ALA A 385 -3.46 -16.99 -12.83
N PRO A 386 -2.88 -16.78 -14.04
CA PRO A 386 -2.33 -17.87 -14.87
C PRO A 386 -1.19 -18.64 -14.19
N TYR A 387 -0.53 -18.06 -13.20
CA TYR A 387 0.65 -18.64 -12.55
C TYR A 387 0.32 -19.36 -11.23
N PHE A 388 -0.93 -19.32 -10.77
CA PHE A 388 -1.32 -19.96 -9.50
C PHE A 388 -1.25 -21.48 -9.54
N THR A 389 -1.71 -22.13 -10.61
CA THR A 389 -1.61 -23.60 -10.75
C THR A 389 -0.17 -24.08 -10.82
N PRO A 390 0.71 -23.53 -11.69
CA PRO A 390 2.13 -23.90 -11.68
C PRO A 390 2.82 -23.70 -10.33
N TYR A 391 2.46 -22.63 -9.59
CA TYR A 391 2.99 -22.42 -8.24
C TYR A 391 2.55 -23.52 -7.26
N LEU A 392 1.26 -23.92 -7.31
CA LEU A 392 0.72 -24.97 -6.42
C LEU A 392 1.37 -26.33 -6.71
N ASP A 393 1.60 -26.67 -7.98
CA ASP A 393 2.26 -27.91 -8.38
C ASP A 393 3.69 -27.96 -7.82
N ASP A 394 4.46 -26.88 -7.98
CA ASP A 394 5.80 -26.76 -7.42
C ASP A 394 5.79 -26.76 -5.88
N LEU A 395 4.81 -26.10 -5.25
CA LEU A 395 4.69 -26.03 -3.80
C LEU A 395 4.40 -27.41 -3.20
N ALA A 396 3.53 -28.19 -3.82
CA ALA A 396 3.26 -29.56 -3.38
C ALA A 396 4.51 -30.44 -3.41
N ASP A 397 5.25 -30.40 -4.53
CA ASP A 397 6.50 -31.14 -4.68
C ASP A 397 7.56 -30.71 -3.63
N VAL A 398 7.71 -29.40 -3.42
CA VAL A 398 8.67 -28.88 -2.43
C VAL A 398 8.26 -29.27 -1.02
N ALA A 399 6.98 -29.19 -0.66
CA ALA A 399 6.48 -29.59 0.65
C ALA A 399 6.76 -31.08 0.92
N GLU A 400 6.62 -31.96 -0.07
CA GLU A 400 6.96 -33.38 0.06
C GLU A 400 8.47 -33.61 0.28
N LEU A 401 9.34 -32.88 -0.44
CA LEU A 401 10.79 -32.96 -0.26
C LEU A 401 11.19 -32.53 1.15
N VAL A 402 10.66 -31.40 1.63
CA VAL A 402 10.92 -30.87 2.98
C VAL A 402 10.46 -31.89 4.04
N ARG A 403 9.24 -32.42 3.90
CA ARG A 403 8.69 -33.44 4.83
C ARG A 403 9.55 -34.71 4.88
N ALA A 404 10.10 -35.12 3.74
CA ALA A 404 10.98 -36.26 3.63
C ALA A 404 12.42 -35.98 4.10
N GLY A 405 12.74 -34.78 4.57
CA GLY A 405 14.09 -34.35 4.94
C GLY A 405 15.09 -34.38 3.77
N LYS A 406 14.59 -34.29 2.54
CA LYS A 406 15.42 -34.29 1.33
C LYS A 406 15.87 -32.86 0.98
N PRO A 407 17.06 -32.70 0.38
CA PRO A 407 17.49 -31.38 -0.08
C PRO A 407 16.50 -30.82 -1.10
N VAL A 408 16.06 -29.59 -0.90
CA VAL A 408 15.21 -28.84 -1.85
C VAL A 408 16.05 -28.13 -2.89
N SER A 409 17.38 -28.06 -2.66
CA SER A 409 18.33 -27.41 -3.54
C SER A 409 19.63 -28.20 -3.69
N ALA A 410 20.25 -28.04 -4.84
CA ALA A 410 21.62 -28.47 -5.10
C ALA A 410 22.66 -27.41 -4.68
N GLY A 411 22.33 -26.52 -3.73
CA GLY A 411 23.30 -25.58 -3.14
C GLY A 411 23.24 -24.14 -3.68
N GLY A 412 22.08 -23.50 -3.64
CA GLY A 412 21.85 -22.19 -4.23
C GLY A 412 21.72 -20.98 -3.31
N TRP A 413 22.65 -20.73 -2.38
CA TRP A 413 22.74 -19.44 -1.69
C TRP A 413 23.42 -18.32 -2.50
N ALA A 414 23.83 -18.59 -3.74
CA ALA A 414 24.65 -17.67 -4.54
C ALA A 414 23.88 -16.47 -5.16
N SER A 415 22.57 -16.57 -5.37
CA SER A 415 21.81 -15.49 -6.01
C SER A 415 21.30 -14.39 -5.08
N LEU A 416 21.17 -14.64 -3.78
CA LEU A 416 20.73 -13.64 -2.79
C LEU A 416 21.82 -12.65 -2.34
N GLN A 417 23.08 -12.87 -2.69
CA GLN A 417 24.15 -11.92 -2.35
C GLN A 417 24.10 -10.62 -3.17
N LEU A 418 23.43 -10.58 -4.30
CA LEU A 418 23.33 -9.36 -5.12
C LEU A 418 22.37 -8.32 -4.52
N SER A 419 21.30 -8.75 -3.84
CA SER A 419 20.38 -7.83 -3.14
C SER A 419 20.91 -7.38 -1.77
N ARG A 420 21.73 -8.21 -1.10
CA ARG A 420 22.42 -7.84 0.16
C ARG A 420 23.63 -6.94 -0.06
N GLY A 421 24.25 -6.97 -1.21
CA GLY A 421 25.34 -6.06 -1.59
C GLY A 421 24.91 -4.59 -1.63
N ALA A 422 23.68 -4.29 -2.04
CA ALA A 422 23.11 -2.95 -2.02
C ALA A 422 22.83 -2.46 -0.59
N ALA A 423 22.39 -3.35 0.30
CA ALA A 423 22.13 -3.03 1.71
C ALA A 423 23.43 -2.89 2.53
N ALA A 424 24.48 -3.63 2.19
CA ALA A 424 25.80 -3.52 2.85
C ALA A 424 26.52 -2.21 2.48
N ALA A 425 26.32 -1.68 1.28
CA ALA A 425 26.87 -0.39 0.87
C ALA A 425 26.27 0.80 1.66
N THR A 426 25.03 0.66 2.17
CA THR A 426 24.39 1.67 3.05
C THR A 426 24.77 1.48 4.53
N GLY A 427 25.25 0.32 4.93
CA GLY A 427 25.65 0.02 6.32
C GLY A 427 27.04 0.51 6.73
N GLN A 428 27.92 0.81 5.79
CA GLN A 428 29.25 1.34 6.09
C GLN A 428 29.31 2.85 6.39
N ALA A 429 28.21 3.58 6.19
CA ALA A 429 28.11 5.00 6.56
C ALA A 429 27.80 5.24 8.05
N ARG A 430 27.65 4.21 8.89
CA ARG A 430 27.34 4.32 10.34
C ARG A 430 28.52 4.13 11.28
N ARG A 431 29.75 4.12 10.78
CA ARG A 431 30.95 4.15 11.65
C ARG A 431 31.96 5.18 11.12
N ARG A 432 31.62 6.46 11.28
CA ARG A 432 32.61 7.56 11.49
C ARG A 432 31.87 8.72 12.14
#